data_c1207b05d2d60ef1f9d3df3036a583aa
#
_entry.id   c1207b05d2d60ef1f9d3df3036a583aa
#
_cell.length_a   1.000
_cell.length_b   1.000
_cell.length_c   1.000
_cell.angle_alpha   90.00
_cell.angle_beta   90.00
_cell.angle_gamma   90.00
#
_symmetry.space_group_name_H-M   'P 1'
#
loop_
_entity.id
_entity.type
_entity.pdbx_description
1 polymer ?
#
loop_
_entity_poly.entity_id
_entity_poly.type
_entity_poly.pdbx_seq_one_letter_code
_entity_poly.pdbx_strand_id
1 'polypeptide(L)'
;PKQLSFETDVGLLKRGLDRATAVCKITFTNREGYGTGVLIAKNLVLTNYHVLSLDETSELDRIARAIRFEFGYVSAEMGSVRTIGFSADASHPVVAASPKEQLDYVLLRVEAAIEQASYIQPVTSEVGVLPAPRTGLNVLQHPEGEQMKVSLSSNGILDIDERRGRIWYVNRTSGGSSGSPCFNDDWKLIALHHAEVSRGFGSIREGILFQSIRAEIAPFLL
;
A
#
# COMPACT_ATOMS: atom_id res chain seq x y z
N PRO A 1 -33.91 -2.35 -11.99
CA PRO A 1 -32.69 -2.57 -11.30
C PRO A 1 -31.73 -3.23 -12.31
N LYS A 2 -30.64 -2.53 -12.69
CA LYS A 2 -29.58 -3.16 -13.49
C LYS A 2 -28.99 -4.27 -12.63
N GLN A 3 -29.08 -5.49 -13.11
CA GLN A 3 -28.43 -6.63 -12.53
C GLN A 3 -26.91 -6.30 -12.46
N LEU A 4 -26.33 -6.30 -11.27
CA LEU A 4 -24.88 -6.12 -11.11
C LEU A 4 -24.24 -7.26 -11.87
N SER A 5 -23.58 -6.98 -12.99
CA SER A 5 -22.78 -7.96 -13.71
C SER A 5 -21.58 -8.28 -12.85
N PHE A 6 -21.39 -9.56 -12.52
CA PHE A 6 -20.17 -10.06 -11.87
C PHE A 6 -19.08 -10.37 -12.89
N GLU A 7 -19.30 -10.06 -14.15
CA GLU A 7 -18.32 -10.23 -15.22
C GLU A 7 -17.27 -9.12 -15.14
N THR A 8 -16.02 -9.53 -15.13
CA THR A 8 -14.86 -8.64 -15.07
C THR A 8 -13.95 -8.92 -16.25
N ASP A 9 -13.44 -7.88 -16.90
CA ASP A 9 -12.46 -7.99 -17.98
C ASP A 9 -11.19 -8.70 -17.48
N VAL A 10 -10.73 -9.72 -18.20
CA VAL A 10 -9.48 -10.45 -17.89
C VAL A 10 -8.27 -9.51 -17.86
N GLY A 11 -8.30 -8.42 -18.63
CA GLY A 11 -7.29 -7.37 -18.60
C GLY A 11 -7.16 -6.70 -17.23
N LEU A 12 -8.24 -6.63 -16.44
CA LEU A 12 -8.18 -6.13 -15.05
C LEU A 12 -7.29 -7.05 -14.21
N LEU A 13 -7.44 -8.37 -14.32
CA LEU A 13 -6.62 -9.31 -13.56
C LEU A 13 -5.14 -9.23 -13.97
N LYS A 14 -4.86 -9.11 -15.27
CA LYS A 14 -3.50 -8.96 -15.78
C LYS A 14 -2.84 -7.71 -15.21
N ARG A 15 -3.51 -6.55 -15.29
CA ARG A 15 -3.00 -5.29 -14.69
C ARG A 15 -2.79 -5.41 -13.18
N GLY A 16 -3.65 -6.15 -12.47
CA GLY A 16 -3.48 -6.44 -11.05
C GLY A 16 -2.22 -7.21 -10.75
N LEU A 17 -1.90 -8.23 -11.53
CA LEU A 17 -0.65 -9.00 -11.42
C LEU A 17 0.57 -8.13 -11.69
N ASP A 18 0.52 -7.25 -12.69
CA ASP A 18 1.60 -6.30 -12.97
C ASP A 18 1.83 -5.36 -11.77
N ARG A 19 0.76 -4.87 -11.12
CA ARG A 19 0.87 -4.03 -9.90
C ARG A 19 1.35 -4.79 -8.68
N ALA A 20 1.02 -6.08 -8.58
CA ALA A 20 1.46 -6.92 -7.47
C ALA A 20 2.99 -7.01 -7.36
N THR A 21 3.73 -6.81 -8.46
CA THR A 21 5.20 -6.80 -8.44
C THR A 21 5.78 -5.66 -7.60
N ALA A 22 5.05 -4.54 -7.47
CA ALA A 22 5.46 -3.37 -6.68
C ALA A 22 5.09 -3.48 -5.20
N VAL A 23 4.29 -4.48 -4.80
CA VAL A 23 3.81 -4.60 -3.43
C VAL A 23 4.73 -5.53 -2.64
N CYS A 24 5.11 -5.12 -1.44
CA CYS A 24 5.96 -5.90 -0.56
C CYS A 24 5.33 -6.10 0.82
N LYS A 25 5.67 -7.23 1.42
CA LYS A 25 5.52 -7.41 2.86
C LYS A 25 6.65 -6.66 3.57
N ILE A 26 6.31 -5.96 4.63
CA ILE A 26 7.25 -5.31 5.53
C ILE A 26 7.37 -6.16 6.79
N THR A 27 8.60 -6.48 7.20
CA THR A 27 8.93 -7.18 8.45
C THR A 27 10.09 -6.47 9.14
N PHE A 28 10.39 -6.88 10.37
CA PHE A 28 11.46 -6.29 11.16
C PHE A 28 12.45 -7.37 11.61
N THR A 29 13.76 -7.05 11.59
CA THR A 29 14.81 -7.98 12.00
C THR A 29 15.00 -8.06 13.52
N ASN A 30 14.48 -7.09 14.27
CA ASN A 30 14.73 -6.90 15.70
C ASN A 30 13.46 -6.94 16.58
N ARG A 31 12.30 -7.15 15.97
CA ARG A 31 11.01 -7.29 16.68
C ARG A 31 10.02 -8.04 15.82
N GLU A 32 8.96 -8.54 16.44
CA GLU A 32 7.78 -9.00 15.71
C GLU A 32 6.99 -7.81 15.16
N GLY A 33 6.32 -8.05 14.06
CA GLY A 33 5.48 -7.07 13.39
C GLY A 33 5.59 -7.18 11.88
N TYR A 34 4.53 -6.77 11.22
CA TYR A 34 4.42 -6.81 9.77
C TYR A 34 3.49 -5.71 9.28
N GLY A 35 3.65 -5.39 8.02
CA GLY A 35 2.82 -4.45 7.29
C GLY A 35 2.92 -4.70 5.80
N THR A 36 2.29 -3.84 5.03
CA THR A 36 2.37 -3.84 3.57
C THR A 36 2.98 -2.53 3.10
N GLY A 37 3.76 -2.56 2.03
CA GLY A 37 4.31 -1.38 1.38
C GLY A 37 4.15 -1.45 -0.13
N VAL A 38 4.28 -0.31 -0.78
CA VAL A 38 4.23 -0.20 -2.24
C VAL A 38 5.40 0.61 -2.78
N LEU A 39 6.12 0.06 -3.75
CA LEU A 39 7.19 0.74 -4.47
C LEU A 39 6.56 1.78 -5.42
N ILE A 40 6.86 3.07 -5.22
CA ILE A 40 6.30 4.19 -6.01
C ILE A 40 7.33 4.93 -6.85
N ALA A 41 8.61 4.62 -6.67
CA ALA A 41 9.73 5.09 -7.48
C ALA A 41 10.84 4.04 -7.42
N LYS A 42 11.96 4.22 -8.13
CA LYS A 42 13.03 3.21 -8.30
C LYS A 42 13.40 2.45 -7.03
N ASN A 43 13.54 3.16 -5.91
CA ASN A 43 13.93 2.60 -4.62
C ASN A 43 13.16 3.23 -3.45
N LEU A 44 11.95 3.74 -3.71
CA LEU A 44 11.12 4.36 -2.69
C LEU A 44 9.85 3.55 -2.44
N VAL A 45 9.74 3.01 -1.23
CA VAL A 45 8.54 2.29 -0.74
C VAL A 45 7.74 3.20 0.16
N LEU A 46 6.44 3.28 -0.11
CA LEU A 46 5.47 4.00 0.69
C LEU A 46 4.68 3.02 1.56
N THR A 47 4.52 3.33 2.85
CA THR A 47 3.69 2.59 3.81
C THR A 47 3.10 3.53 4.85
N ASN A 48 2.36 3.02 5.85
CA ASN A 48 1.88 3.87 6.94
C ASN A 48 2.96 4.13 8.00
N TYR A 49 2.86 5.31 8.64
CA TYR A 49 3.71 5.67 9.78
C TYR A 49 3.56 4.69 10.94
N HIS A 50 2.33 4.32 11.29
CA HIS A 50 2.04 3.42 12.41
C HIS A 50 2.55 1.98 12.21
N VAL A 51 2.93 1.58 10.98
CA VAL A 51 3.63 0.30 10.73
C VAL A 51 5.01 0.32 11.39
N LEU A 52 5.69 1.46 11.38
CA LEU A 52 7.00 1.61 12.01
C LEU A 52 6.88 1.91 13.50
N SER A 53 6.01 2.83 13.86
CA SER A 53 5.88 3.30 15.23
C SER A 53 4.46 3.75 15.54
N LEU A 54 4.04 3.48 16.78
CA LEU A 54 2.81 4.02 17.35
C LEU A 54 3.06 5.30 18.17
N ASP A 55 4.33 5.66 18.35
CA ASP A 55 4.78 6.79 19.18
C ASP A 55 5.48 7.84 18.31
N GLU A 56 5.06 9.10 18.41
CA GLU A 56 5.63 10.22 17.67
C GLU A 56 7.09 10.53 18.05
N THR A 57 7.53 10.11 19.23
CA THR A 57 8.89 10.35 19.74
C THR A 57 9.90 9.34 19.22
N SER A 58 9.47 8.35 18.46
CA SER A 58 10.33 7.27 17.98
C SER A 58 11.38 7.77 17.00
N GLU A 59 12.61 7.29 17.16
CA GLU A 59 13.68 7.47 16.19
C GLU A 59 13.39 6.63 14.92
N LEU A 60 12.62 7.18 13.99
CA LEU A 60 12.18 6.50 12.77
C LEU A 60 13.33 5.88 11.98
N ASP A 61 14.45 6.58 11.83
CA ASP A 61 15.62 6.06 11.12
C ASP A 61 16.17 4.78 11.77
N ARG A 62 16.20 4.72 13.10
CA ARG A 62 16.66 3.53 13.82
C ARG A 62 15.73 2.35 13.59
N ILE A 63 14.41 2.59 13.62
CA ILE A 63 13.42 1.56 13.37
C ILE A 63 13.46 1.12 11.89
N ALA A 64 13.56 2.08 10.99
CA ALA A 64 13.59 1.83 9.55
C ALA A 64 14.79 0.97 9.11
N ARG A 65 15.97 1.13 9.74
CA ARG A 65 17.14 0.27 9.47
C ARG A 65 16.92 -1.21 9.78
N ALA A 66 15.94 -1.53 10.63
CA ALA A 66 15.58 -2.91 10.93
C ALA A 66 14.53 -3.50 9.97
N ILE A 67 14.08 -2.75 8.98
CA ILE A 67 13.06 -3.20 8.04
C ILE A 67 13.65 -4.12 6.98
N ARG A 68 12.86 -5.15 6.65
CA ARG A 68 13.01 -6.00 5.46
C ARG A 68 11.78 -5.84 4.59
N PHE A 69 12.02 -5.63 3.29
CA PHE A 69 11.01 -5.58 2.24
C PHE A 69 11.03 -6.88 1.47
N GLU A 70 9.95 -7.65 1.51
CA GLU A 70 9.85 -8.94 0.82
C GLU A 70 8.89 -8.81 -0.36
N PHE A 71 9.45 -8.74 -1.58
CA PHE A 71 8.69 -8.69 -2.84
C PHE A 71 8.45 -10.11 -3.38
N GLY A 72 7.31 -10.28 -4.08
CA GLY A 72 6.97 -11.57 -4.67
C GLY A 72 6.54 -12.64 -3.65
N TYR A 73 6.19 -12.27 -2.41
CA TYR A 73 5.68 -13.22 -1.43
C TYR A 73 4.21 -13.58 -1.74
N VAL A 74 4.06 -14.47 -2.70
CA VAL A 74 2.78 -15.00 -3.20
C VAL A 74 2.68 -16.51 -2.98
N SER A 75 1.50 -17.11 -3.23
CA SER A 75 1.31 -18.55 -3.03
C SER A 75 2.23 -19.38 -3.95
N ALA A 76 2.67 -20.54 -3.47
CA ALA A 76 3.50 -21.47 -4.24
C ALA A 76 2.82 -21.98 -5.52
N GLU A 77 1.50 -21.92 -5.60
CA GLU A 77 0.71 -22.28 -6.79
C GLU A 77 0.96 -21.34 -7.99
N MET A 78 1.48 -20.15 -7.73
CA MET A 78 1.89 -19.18 -8.77
C MET A 78 3.17 -19.59 -9.52
N GLY A 79 3.71 -20.78 -9.29
CA GLY A 79 4.89 -21.29 -9.98
C GLY A 79 6.19 -20.70 -9.47
N SER A 80 7.10 -20.29 -10.37
CA SER A 80 8.46 -19.89 -10.06
C SER A 80 8.63 -18.47 -9.51
N VAL A 81 7.58 -17.83 -8.99
CA VAL A 81 7.74 -16.50 -8.37
C VAL A 81 8.57 -16.65 -7.09
N ARG A 82 9.77 -16.09 -7.14
CA ARG A 82 10.71 -16.15 -6.03
C ARG A 82 10.55 -14.92 -5.16
N THR A 83 10.31 -15.12 -3.86
CA THR A 83 10.40 -14.03 -2.89
C THR A 83 11.82 -13.49 -2.82
N ILE A 84 11.98 -12.19 -2.99
CA ILE A 84 13.27 -11.51 -2.84
C ILE A 84 13.14 -10.45 -1.74
N GLY A 85 14.11 -10.46 -0.83
CA GLY A 85 14.18 -9.54 0.29
C GLY A 85 15.23 -8.46 0.08
N PHE A 86 14.88 -7.22 0.43
CA PHE A 86 15.79 -6.07 0.48
C PHE A 86 15.77 -5.44 1.86
N SER A 87 16.86 -4.77 2.21
CA SER A 87 16.93 -3.94 3.43
C SER A 87 16.55 -2.49 3.12
N ALA A 88 16.25 -1.73 4.16
CA ALA A 88 16.24 -0.28 4.04
C ALA A 88 17.66 0.25 3.81
N ASP A 89 17.76 1.42 3.18
CA ASP A 89 19.05 2.12 3.00
C ASP A 89 19.71 2.36 4.37
N ALA A 90 20.99 2.01 4.48
CA ALA A 90 21.69 2.06 5.76
C ALA A 90 21.93 3.49 6.27
N SER A 91 22.07 4.46 5.36
CA SER A 91 22.43 5.84 5.68
C SER A 91 21.20 6.72 5.91
N HIS A 92 20.25 6.66 4.99
CA HIS A 92 19.07 7.53 4.96
C HIS A 92 17.79 6.72 4.65
N PRO A 93 17.36 5.86 5.58
CA PRO A 93 16.22 4.96 5.33
C PRO A 93 14.89 5.69 5.26
N VAL A 94 14.72 6.79 5.98
CA VAL A 94 13.49 7.61 5.97
C VAL A 94 13.70 8.83 5.08
N VAL A 95 12.85 9.00 4.06
CA VAL A 95 12.91 10.13 3.11
C VAL A 95 11.91 11.21 3.51
N ALA A 96 10.70 10.82 3.88
CA ALA A 96 9.65 11.70 4.36
C ALA A 96 8.68 10.90 5.25
N ALA A 97 8.02 11.57 6.16
CA ALA A 97 7.02 10.95 7.02
C ALA A 97 5.98 11.98 7.48
N SER A 98 4.78 11.50 7.74
CA SER A 98 3.69 12.26 8.36
C SER A 98 3.08 11.40 9.48
N PRO A 99 2.94 11.93 10.71
CA PRO A 99 2.45 11.18 11.85
C PRO A 99 1.05 10.59 11.65
N LYS A 100 0.70 9.62 12.48
CA LYS A 100 -0.59 8.90 12.42
C LYS A 100 -1.79 9.82 12.48
N GLU A 101 -1.71 10.89 13.27
CA GLU A 101 -2.77 11.88 13.49
C GLU A 101 -2.97 12.82 12.28
N GLN A 102 -2.05 12.79 11.31
CA GLN A 102 -2.08 13.59 10.09
C GLN A 102 -2.34 12.70 8.86
N LEU A 103 -1.33 12.47 8.01
CA LEU A 103 -1.46 11.64 6.81
C LEU A 103 -0.94 10.20 7.00
N ASP A 104 -0.47 9.84 8.17
CA ASP A 104 -0.04 8.49 8.54
C ASP A 104 0.73 7.77 7.43
N TYR A 105 1.78 8.39 6.91
CA TYR A 105 2.64 7.74 5.93
C TYR A 105 4.12 7.84 6.31
N VAL A 106 4.89 6.91 5.79
CA VAL A 106 6.34 7.01 5.72
C VAL A 106 6.83 6.58 4.34
N LEU A 107 7.70 7.39 3.76
CA LEU A 107 8.41 7.10 2.52
C LEU A 107 9.80 6.60 2.88
N LEU A 108 10.07 5.34 2.55
CA LEU A 108 11.28 4.63 2.90
C LEU A 108 12.17 4.43 1.68
N ARG A 109 13.46 4.62 1.86
CA ARG A 109 14.48 4.27 0.86
C ARG A 109 14.91 2.82 1.04
N VAL A 110 14.80 2.06 -0.02
CA VAL A 110 15.30 0.68 -0.12
C VAL A 110 16.73 0.71 -0.60
N GLU A 111 17.56 -0.24 -0.20
CA GLU A 111 18.93 -0.40 -0.69
C GLU A 111 18.99 -0.45 -2.22
N ALA A 112 20.07 0.08 -2.80
CA ALA A 112 20.21 0.25 -4.25
C ALA A 112 20.12 -1.07 -5.05
N ALA A 113 20.33 -2.22 -4.42
CA ALA A 113 20.20 -3.53 -5.05
C ALA A 113 18.82 -3.79 -5.67
N ILE A 114 17.76 -3.14 -5.18
CA ILE A 114 16.40 -3.26 -5.75
C ILE A 114 16.35 -2.78 -7.21
N GLU A 115 17.16 -1.83 -7.61
CA GLU A 115 17.16 -1.28 -8.97
C GLU A 115 17.62 -2.31 -10.02
N GLN A 116 18.27 -3.39 -9.60
CA GLN A 116 18.68 -4.50 -10.46
C GLN A 116 17.59 -5.56 -10.64
N ALA A 117 16.51 -5.50 -9.84
CA ALA A 117 15.40 -6.43 -9.90
C ALA A 117 14.37 -5.96 -10.96
N SER A 118 14.70 -6.14 -12.23
CA SER A 118 13.94 -5.62 -13.39
C SER A 118 12.46 -6.03 -13.44
N TYR A 119 12.08 -7.11 -12.75
CA TYR A 119 10.68 -7.56 -12.67
C TYR A 119 9.86 -6.84 -11.58
N ILE A 120 10.51 -6.11 -10.66
CA ILE A 120 9.84 -5.25 -9.70
C ILE A 120 9.69 -3.87 -10.34
N GLN A 121 8.45 -3.53 -10.72
CA GLN A 121 8.18 -2.27 -11.40
C GLN A 121 7.39 -1.34 -10.46
N PRO A 122 7.87 -0.12 -10.18
CA PRO A 122 7.14 0.80 -9.34
C PRO A 122 5.76 1.11 -9.94
N VAL A 123 4.77 1.31 -9.07
CA VAL A 123 3.51 1.88 -9.53
C VAL A 123 3.74 3.33 -9.93
N THR A 124 3.02 3.80 -10.94
CA THR A 124 3.14 5.19 -11.36
C THR A 124 2.71 6.12 -10.20
N SER A 125 3.54 7.10 -9.90
CA SER A 125 3.26 8.15 -8.91
C SER A 125 2.34 9.26 -9.45
N GLU A 126 1.79 9.10 -10.66
CA GLU A 126 0.79 10.02 -11.19
C GLU A 126 -0.51 9.93 -10.37
N VAL A 127 -1.00 11.08 -9.95
CA VAL A 127 -2.30 11.17 -9.31
C VAL A 127 -3.38 10.94 -10.36
N GLY A 128 -4.11 9.84 -10.22
CA GLY A 128 -5.29 9.59 -11.04
C GLY A 128 -6.46 10.52 -10.65
N VAL A 129 -7.44 10.63 -11.53
CA VAL A 129 -8.71 11.24 -11.17
C VAL A 129 -9.32 10.45 -10.01
N LEU A 130 -9.77 11.13 -8.96
CA LEU A 130 -10.43 10.47 -7.85
C LEU A 130 -11.70 9.79 -8.34
N PRO A 131 -11.89 8.52 -7.96
CA PRO A 131 -13.09 7.81 -8.33
C PRO A 131 -14.31 8.35 -7.57
N ALA A 132 -15.48 8.20 -8.14
CA ALA A 132 -16.73 8.55 -7.46
C ALA A 132 -17.10 7.48 -6.41
N PRO A 133 -17.92 7.82 -5.40
CA PRO A 133 -18.55 6.82 -4.54
C PRO A 133 -19.29 5.75 -5.36
N ARG A 134 -19.32 4.53 -4.85
CA ARG A 134 -19.91 3.33 -5.50
C ARG A 134 -19.19 2.89 -6.78
N THR A 135 -17.92 3.23 -6.94
CA THR A 135 -17.03 2.66 -7.96
C THR A 135 -16.12 1.60 -7.37
N GLY A 136 -15.36 0.92 -8.22
CA GLY A 136 -14.48 -0.16 -7.82
C GLY A 136 -13.29 0.31 -6.99
N LEU A 137 -12.87 -0.56 -6.08
CA LEU A 137 -11.64 -0.43 -5.34
C LEU A 137 -10.94 -1.80 -5.25
N ASN A 138 -9.66 -1.83 -5.52
CA ASN A 138 -8.83 -3.03 -5.49
C ASN A 138 -7.69 -2.82 -4.50
N VAL A 139 -7.52 -3.75 -3.55
CA VAL A 139 -6.48 -3.66 -2.51
C VAL A 139 -5.55 -4.86 -2.64
N LEU A 140 -4.25 -4.61 -2.79
CA LEU A 140 -3.21 -5.62 -2.70
C LEU A 140 -2.57 -5.55 -1.31
N GLN A 141 -2.52 -6.67 -0.59
CA GLN A 141 -2.22 -6.66 0.84
C GLN A 141 -1.51 -7.93 1.31
N HIS A 142 -0.83 -7.85 2.45
CA HIS A 142 -0.28 -8.98 3.19
C HIS A 142 -1.01 -9.13 4.54
N PRO A 143 -2.27 -9.62 4.53
CA PRO A 143 -3.04 -9.78 5.76
C PRO A 143 -2.36 -10.79 6.67
N GLU A 144 -2.28 -10.50 7.98
CA GLU A 144 -1.60 -11.30 9.01
C GLU A 144 -0.11 -11.58 8.70
N GLY A 145 0.52 -10.76 7.83
CA GLY A 145 1.87 -11.02 7.33
C GLY A 145 1.98 -12.25 6.42
N GLU A 146 0.85 -12.78 5.99
CA GLU A 146 0.75 -13.93 5.10
C GLU A 146 1.08 -13.55 3.64
N GLN A 147 0.98 -14.55 2.76
CA GLN A 147 1.12 -14.36 1.32
C GLN A 147 0.16 -13.30 0.79
N MET A 148 0.60 -12.59 -0.24
CA MET A 148 -0.18 -11.51 -0.85
C MET A 148 -1.58 -11.98 -1.23
N LYS A 149 -2.57 -11.17 -0.89
CA LYS A 149 -3.98 -11.34 -1.26
C LYS A 149 -4.46 -10.10 -2.00
N VAL A 150 -5.42 -10.31 -2.89
CA VAL A 150 -6.17 -9.22 -3.52
C VAL A 150 -7.59 -9.19 -2.97
N SER A 151 -8.07 -8.01 -2.62
CA SER A 151 -9.47 -7.76 -2.27
C SER A 151 -10.07 -6.86 -3.36
N LEU A 152 -10.96 -7.43 -4.17
CA LEU A 152 -11.64 -6.73 -5.28
C LEU A 152 -13.06 -6.34 -4.87
N SER A 153 -13.49 -5.15 -5.22
CA SER A 153 -14.89 -4.72 -5.05
C SER A 153 -15.30 -3.77 -6.15
N SER A 154 -16.33 -4.11 -6.90
CA SER A 154 -16.87 -3.28 -7.99
C SER A 154 -17.63 -2.02 -7.50
N ASN A 155 -18.02 -1.98 -6.24
CA ASN A 155 -18.73 -0.86 -5.60
C ASN A 155 -18.13 -0.57 -4.22
N GLY A 156 -16.80 -0.71 -4.09
CA GLY A 156 -16.11 -0.69 -2.82
C GLY A 156 -16.10 0.65 -2.12
N ILE A 157 -16.06 1.74 -2.87
CA ILE A 157 -15.94 3.09 -2.33
C ILE A 157 -17.28 3.56 -1.77
N LEU A 158 -17.28 3.91 -0.48
CA LEU A 158 -18.46 4.44 0.21
C LEU A 158 -18.49 5.97 0.13
N ASP A 159 -17.38 6.63 0.42
CA ASP A 159 -17.28 8.08 0.51
C ASP A 159 -15.83 8.55 0.40
N ILE A 160 -15.64 9.83 0.03
CA ILE A 160 -14.33 10.48 -0.10
C ILE A 160 -14.42 11.89 0.51
N ASP A 161 -13.52 12.19 1.44
CA ASP A 161 -13.30 13.53 1.96
C ASP A 161 -11.91 14.03 1.52
N GLU A 162 -11.90 14.77 0.42
CA GLU A 162 -10.66 15.33 -0.15
C GLU A 162 -9.99 16.33 0.79
N ARG A 163 -10.75 17.09 1.58
CA ARG A 163 -10.21 18.09 2.49
C ARG A 163 -9.43 17.45 3.63
N ARG A 164 -9.91 16.30 4.11
CA ARG A 164 -9.23 15.52 5.16
C ARG A 164 -8.25 14.50 4.59
N GLY A 165 -8.21 14.31 3.27
CA GLY A 165 -7.38 13.29 2.63
C GLY A 165 -7.81 11.87 2.99
N ARG A 166 -9.11 11.59 3.11
CA ARG A 166 -9.64 10.29 3.54
C ARG A 166 -10.59 9.70 2.50
N ILE A 167 -10.57 8.36 2.45
CA ILE A 167 -11.51 7.54 1.66
C ILE A 167 -12.02 6.40 2.52
N TRP A 168 -13.32 6.09 2.43
CA TRP A 168 -13.95 4.97 3.14
C TRP A 168 -14.47 3.94 2.15
N TYR A 169 -14.28 2.66 2.50
CA TYR A 169 -14.61 1.55 1.62
C TYR A 169 -14.92 0.24 2.37
N VAL A 170 -15.39 -0.79 1.64
CA VAL A 170 -15.88 -2.06 2.20
C VAL A 170 -14.95 -3.26 1.96
N ASN A 171 -13.85 -3.10 1.27
CA ASN A 171 -12.91 -4.20 1.01
C ASN A 171 -12.49 -4.88 2.30
N ARG A 172 -12.31 -6.20 2.28
CA ARG A 172 -11.81 -6.94 3.44
C ARG A 172 -10.32 -6.68 3.63
N THR A 173 -9.97 -6.34 4.86
CA THR A 173 -8.59 -6.19 5.34
C THR A 173 -8.48 -6.78 6.74
N SER A 174 -7.28 -7.09 7.20
CA SER A 174 -6.98 -7.55 8.56
C SER A 174 -5.63 -7.01 9.03
N GLY A 175 -5.15 -7.42 10.20
CA GLY A 175 -3.81 -7.03 10.68
C GLY A 175 -2.76 -7.26 9.59
N GLY A 176 -1.77 -6.37 9.46
CA GLY A 176 -0.76 -6.44 8.39
C GLY A 176 -1.16 -5.80 7.06
N SER A 177 -2.44 -5.50 6.86
CA SER A 177 -2.90 -4.76 5.67
C SER A 177 -2.56 -3.27 5.72
N SER A 178 -2.13 -2.73 6.84
CA SER A 178 -1.67 -1.34 6.97
C SER A 178 -0.58 -1.02 5.95
N GLY A 179 -0.73 0.09 5.22
CA GLY A 179 0.16 0.52 4.13
C GLY A 179 -0.12 -0.14 2.78
N SER A 180 -1.15 -0.98 2.68
CA SER A 180 -1.56 -1.59 1.40
C SER A 180 -2.01 -0.55 0.41
N PRO A 181 -1.56 -0.63 -0.85
CA PRO A 181 -2.06 0.25 -1.91
C PRO A 181 -3.51 -0.09 -2.26
N CYS A 182 -4.30 0.95 -2.38
CA CYS A 182 -5.67 0.91 -2.88
C CYS A 182 -5.70 1.48 -4.29
N PHE A 183 -6.20 0.71 -5.24
CA PHE A 183 -6.25 1.06 -6.65
C PHE A 183 -7.70 1.22 -7.13
N ASN A 184 -7.91 2.11 -8.11
CA ASN A 184 -9.18 2.17 -8.85
C ASN A 184 -9.28 1.03 -9.88
N ASP A 185 -10.34 1.01 -10.69
CA ASP A 185 -10.56 0.00 -11.73
C ASP A 185 -9.50 0.03 -12.85
N ASP A 186 -8.79 1.15 -13.02
CA ASP A 186 -7.65 1.27 -13.96
C ASP A 186 -6.31 0.88 -13.34
N TRP A 187 -6.32 0.39 -12.11
CA TRP A 187 -5.12 0.07 -11.34
C TRP A 187 -4.18 1.26 -11.14
N LYS A 188 -4.75 2.45 -10.99
CA LYS A 188 -4.02 3.65 -10.54
C LYS A 188 -4.11 3.74 -9.03
N LEU A 189 -2.99 4.04 -8.36
CA LEU A 189 -2.92 4.21 -6.92
C LEU A 189 -3.73 5.44 -6.50
N ILE A 190 -4.71 5.23 -5.62
CA ILE A 190 -5.60 6.29 -5.13
C ILE A 190 -5.53 6.50 -3.62
N ALA A 191 -5.13 5.48 -2.87
CA ALA A 191 -4.99 5.60 -1.41
C ALA A 191 -4.04 4.53 -0.84
N LEU A 192 -3.65 4.72 0.42
CA LEU A 192 -3.09 3.68 1.29
C LEU A 192 -4.13 3.24 2.31
N HIS A 193 -4.29 1.94 2.51
CA HIS A 193 -5.09 1.39 3.60
C HIS A 193 -4.50 1.83 4.94
N HIS A 194 -5.32 2.42 5.79
CA HIS A 194 -4.91 3.00 7.06
C HIS A 194 -5.49 2.25 8.26
N ALA A 195 -6.81 2.07 8.29
CA ALA A 195 -7.47 1.54 9.48
C ALA A 195 -8.81 0.86 9.17
N GLU A 196 -9.28 0.11 10.16
CA GLU A 196 -10.68 -0.25 10.30
C GLU A 196 -11.32 0.72 11.28
N VAL A 197 -12.46 1.29 10.91
CA VAL A 197 -13.21 2.22 11.75
C VAL A 197 -14.64 1.72 11.99
N SER A 198 -15.09 1.80 13.23
CA SER A 198 -16.47 1.46 13.58
C SER A 198 -17.42 2.55 13.12
N ARG A 199 -18.47 2.19 12.40
CA ARG A 199 -19.52 3.13 11.96
C ARG A 199 -20.90 2.51 12.12
N GLY A 200 -21.68 3.04 13.05
CA GLY A 200 -23.00 2.49 13.37
C GLY A 200 -22.91 1.05 13.88
N PHE A 201 -23.61 0.13 13.23
CA PHE A 201 -23.63 -1.30 13.60
C PHE A 201 -22.60 -2.16 12.86
N GLY A 202 -21.63 -1.55 12.17
CA GLY A 202 -20.61 -2.28 11.39
C GLY A 202 -19.26 -1.60 11.40
N SER A 203 -18.30 -2.26 10.76
CA SER A 203 -16.98 -1.71 10.50
C SER A 203 -16.79 -1.43 9.02
N ILE A 204 -16.15 -0.32 8.72
CA ILE A 204 -15.71 0.05 7.38
C ILE A 204 -14.19 0.24 7.39
N ARG A 205 -13.60 0.32 6.22
CA ARG A 205 -12.16 0.58 6.07
C ARG A 205 -11.94 2.04 5.72
N GLU A 206 -10.85 2.58 6.22
CA GLU A 206 -10.38 3.93 5.94
C GLU A 206 -9.01 3.87 5.26
N GLY A 207 -8.82 4.73 4.26
CA GLY A 207 -7.56 4.94 3.57
C GLY A 207 -7.18 6.40 3.55
N ILE A 208 -5.87 6.66 3.43
CA ILE A 208 -5.31 7.99 3.20
C ILE A 208 -5.22 8.21 1.69
N LEU A 209 -5.80 9.28 1.18
CA LEU A 209 -5.74 9.62 -0.24
C LEU A 209 -4.29 9.82 -0.70
N PHE A 210 -3.90 9.12 -1.77
CA PHE A 210 -2.56 9.24 -2.31
C PHE A 210 -2.25 10.65 -2.83
N GLN A 211 -3.22 11.37 -3.35
CA GLN A 211 -3.02 12.76 -3.78
C GLN A 211 -2.55 13.67 -2.64
N SER A 212 -3.07 13.48 -1.40
CA SER A 212 -2.65 14.25 -0.23
C SER A 212 -1.20 13.91 0.16
N ILE A 213 -0.86 12.62 0.17
CA ILE A 213 0.52 12.16 0.40
C ILE A 213 1.43 12.67 -0.71
N ARG A 214 1.01 12.56 -1.97
CA ARG A 214 1.78 12.95 -3.16
C ARG A 214 2.17 14.43 -3.14
N ALA A 215 1.32 15.30 -2.58
CA ALA A 215 1.62 16.74 -2.44
C ALA A 215 2.84 16.97 -1.54
N GLU A 216 3.02 16.18 -0.46
CA GLU A 216 4.15 16.29 0.44
C GLU A 216 5.42 15.63 -0.09
N ILE A 217 5.31 14.47 -0.76
CA ILE A 217 6.46 13.70 -1.23
C ILE A 217 6.94 14.08 -2.64
N ALA A 218 6.25 14.98 -3.34
CA ALA A 218 6.58 15.39 -4.70
C ALA A 218 8.06 15.72 -4.94
N PRO A 219 8.76 16.44 -4.02
CA PRO A 219 10.16 16.78 -4.20
C PRO A 219 11.11 15.56 -4.26
N PHE A 220 10.67 14.41 -3.78
CA PHE A 220 11.49 13.20 -3.68
C PHE A 220 11.24 12.19 -4.81
N LEU A 221 10.29 12.47 -5.71
CA LEU A 221 9.89 11.58 -6.81
C LEU A 221 10.53 11.95 -8.17
N LEU A 222 11.47 12.84 -8.18
CA LEU A 222 12.20 13.33 -9.37
C LEU A 222 13.32 12.40 -9.78
#